data_c31fd6a1fb72e8bb3c3748093a66e9d3
#
_entry.id   c31fd6a1fb72e8bb3c3748093a66e9d3
#
_cell.length_a   1.000
_cell.length_b   1.000
_cell.length_c   1.000
_cell.angle_alpha   90.00
_cell.angle_beta   90.00
_cell.angle_gamma   90.00
#
_symmetry.space_group_name_H-M   'P 1'
#
loop_
_entity.id
_entity.type
_entity.pdbx_description
1 polymer ?
#
loop_
_entity_poly.entity_id
_entity_poly.type
_entity_poly.pdbx_seq_one_letter_code
_entity_poly.pdbx_strand_id
1 'polypeptide(L)'
;MDNDNYDVVVIGAGISGLLTALALSKEGKSVLILEKEADIGGVCRSYDVDGYRIDTGPHAITRLERGPLKELMDRYFDVIPQFVPFGKYNVRIGNEVKPFPWNINSWLTFGLIPKTDRLLIMKSLFNTLYLLNAGKNLDDISIEELIPENISSKTRRFLDWICYFLVGTSIENTAISRFIDNKTNKGSPIKYIGSLYDLFVTEGAQDQGYPKGGLQSIINSILISFPKNVKINTSEEVVKIQCSTKVEKVITNKNSYICGNVVYSGFASDLPDLIDNLPYDYAQNLNQIKKVNSLTIWLGLNKKIFKNYGSEMWIDSDPYAWMVPVSNFDSSMAPKGNQLVGFAFTIPEDYDTMEIRKKALDSIIKIQPDIEKHIEMIHYQDLIPEKAA
;
A
#
# COMPACT_ATOMS: atom_id res chain seq x y z
N MET A 1 -33.25 10.21 24.00
CA MET A 1 -31.96 9.63 24.42
C MET A 1 -31.69 8.56 23.42
N ASP A 2 -30.76 8.85 22.50
CA ASP A 2 -30.33 7.85 21.51
C ASP A 2 -29.72 6.68 22.27
N ASN A 3 -30.19 5.47 21.96
CA ASN A 3 -29.65 4.27 22.57
C ASN A 3 -28.18 4.13 22.11
N ASP A 4 -27.23 4.47 22.99
CA ASP A 4 -25.78 4.35 22.73
C ASP A 4 -25.29 2.88 22.73
N ASN A 5 -26.16 1.97 22.29
CA ASN A 5 -25.91 0.54 22.25
C ASN A 5 -25.90 0.03 20.81
N TYR A 6 -24.75 -0.48 20.39
CA TYR A 6 -24.48 -0.99 19.04
C TYR A 6 -24.07 -2.46 19.11
N ASP A 7 -24.43 -3.25 18.08
CA ASP A 7 -23.90 -4.61 17.94
C ASP A 7 -22.38 -4.59 17.77
N VAL A 8 -21.89 -3.61 16.99
CA VAL A 8 -20.46 -3.45 16.70
C VAL A 8 -20.05 -1.99 16.66
N VAL A 9 -18.94 -1.68 17.31
CA VAL A 9 -18.22 -0.41 17.14
C VAL A 9 -16.97 -0.68 16.28
N VAL A 10 -16.82 0.05 15.17
CA VAL A 10 -15.66 0.02 14.30
C VAL A 10 -14.82 1.26 14.59
N ILE A 11 -13.56 1.07 14.98
CA ILE A 11 -12.61 2.14 15.28
C ILE A 11 -11.71 2.36 14.08
N GLY A 12 -11.83 3.55 13.49
CA GLY A 12 -11.15 3.96 12.25
C GLY A 12 -12.04 3.84 11.02
N ALA A 13 -12.21 4.96 10.30
CA ALA A 13 -12.94 5.05 9.04
C ALA A 13 -12.02 4.99 7.81
N GLY A 14 -10.88 4.29 7.91
CA GLY A 14 -10.09 3.90 6.74
C GLY A 14 -10.83 2.86 5.91
N ILE A 15 -10.31 2.53 4.72
CA ILE A 15 -10.97 1.59 3.80
C ILE A 15 -11.33 0.25 4.45
N SER A 16 -10.46 -0.30 5.31
CA SER A 16 -10.71 -1.58 6.00
C SER A 16 -11.87 -1.48 7.00
N GLY A 17 -11.93 -0.39 7.78
CA GLY A 17 -13.03 -0.14 8.71
C GLY A 17 -14.36 0.07 7.98
N LEU A 18 -14.36 0.87 6.93
CA LEU A 18 -15.55 1.12 6.12
C LEU A 18 -16.08 -0.15 5.44
N LEU A 19 -15.20 -0.99 4.86
CA LEU A 19 -15.60 -2.26 4.25
C LEU A 19 -16.14 -3.25 5.29
N THR A 20 -15.52 -3.31 6.46
CA THR A 20 -15.99 -4.16 7.57
C THR A 20 -17.37 -3.71 8.06
N ALA A 21 -17.54 -2.40 8.25
CA ALA A 21 -18.82 -1.83 8.65
C ALA A 21 -19.91 -2.09 7.60
N LEU A 22 -19.59 -1.96 6.32
CA LEU A 22 -20.52 -2.27 5.23
C LEU A 22 -20.96 -3.74 5.28
N ALA A 23 -20.01 -4.67 5.36
CA ALA A 23 -20.32 -6.09 5.40
C ALA A 23 -21.22 -6.44 6.62
N LEU A 24 -20.86 -5.98 7.81
CA LEU A 24 -21.62 -6.24 9.03
C LEU A 24 -23.02 -5.62 9.00
N SER A 25 -23.14 -4.41 8.48
CA SER A 25 -24.44 -3.73 8.39
C SER A 25 -25.38 -4.35 7.36
N LYS A 26 -24.86 -4.84 6.24
CA LYS A 26 -25.65 -5.61 5.26
C LYS A 26 -26.13 -6.96 5.82
N GLU A 27 -25.42 -7.52 6.81
CA GLU A 27 -25.87 -8.70 7.58
C GLU A 27 -26.77 -8.34 8.77
N GLY A 28 -27.29 -7.09 8.82
CA GLY A 28 -28.30 -6.64 9.78
C GLY A 28 -27.78 -6.16 11.13
N LYS A 29 -26.46 -6.00 11.33
CA LYS A 29 -25.88 -5.46 12.56
C LYS A 29 -26.03 -3.95 12.63
N SER A 30 -26.31 -3.41 13.82
CA SER A 30 -26.19 -1.97 14.11
C SER A 30 -24.71 -1.63 14.29
N VAL A 31 -24.18 -0.70 13.48
CA VAL A 31 -22.75 -0.38 13.44
C VAL A 31 -22.52 1.10 13.71
N LEU A 32 -21.63 1.40 14.65
CA LEU A 32 -21.08 2.73 14.86
C LEU A 32 -19.63 2.73 14.38
N ILE A 33 -19.28 3.69 13.51
CA ILE A 33 -17.90 3.95 13.10
C ILE A 33 -17.42 5.20 13.84
N LEU A 34 -16.25 5.10 14.48
CA LEU A 34 -15.59 6.21 15.19
C LEU A 34 -14.30 6.56 14.46
N GLU A 35 -14.17 7.81 14.02
CA GLU A 35 -13.00 8.32 13.30
C GLU A 35 -12.45 9.56 14.03
N LYS A 36 -11.14 9.56 14.30
CA LYS A 36 -10.47 10.68 14.97
C LYS A 36 -10.31 11.91 14.09
N GLU A 37 -10.12 11.70 12.79
CA GLU A 37 -10.00 12.80 11.83
C GLU A 37 -11.38 13.37 11.43
N ALA A 38 -11.37 14.55 10.85
CA ALA A 38 -12.58 15.17 10.31
C ALA A 38 -13.07 14.45 9.05
N ASP A 39 -12.14 13.88 8.28
CA ASP A 39 -12.38 13.21 7.01
C ASP A 39 -12.26 11.70 7.14
N ILE A 40 -13.08 10.97 6.39
CA ILE A 40 -13.04 9.52 6.29
C ILE A 40 -12.23 9.04 5.09
N GLY A 41 -11.85 7.75 5.08
CA GLY A 41 -11.12 7.09 4.00
C GLY A 41 -9.66 6.79 4.36
N GLY A 42 -9.12 7.40 5.41
CA GLY A 42 -7.72 7.20 5.81
C GLY A 42 -6.76 7.57 4.68
N VAL A 43 -5.88 6.63 4.30
CA VAL A 43 -4.97 6.77 3.15
C VAL A 43 -5.59 6.36 1.81
N CYS A 44 -6.91 6.18 1.74
CA CYS A 44 -7.64 5.84 0.50
C CYS A 44 -8.62 6.95 0.14
N ARG A 45 -8.12 8.15 -0.13
CA ARG A 45 -8.95 9.32 -0.48
C ARG A 45 -8.27 10.18 -1.53
N SER A 46 -9.05 11.10 -2.10
CA SER A 46 -8.57 12.13 -3.03
C SER A 46 -9.11 13.48 -2.62
N TYR A 47 -8.34 14.52 -2.87
CA TYR A 47 -8.74 15.92 -2.65
C TYR A 47 -8.13 16.86 -3.69
N ASP A 48 -8.65 18.08 -3.77
CA ASP A 48 -8.27 19.02 -4.82
C ASP A 48 -7.25 20.04 -4.29
N VAL A 49 -6.19 20.30 -5.08
CA VAL A 49 -5.15 21.30 -4.83
C VAL A 49 -4.87 22.05 -6.13
N ASP A 50 -5.11 23.35 -6.16
CA ASP A 50 -4.82 24.23 -7.32
C ASP A 50 -5.40 23.72 -8.65
N GLY A 51 -6.58 23.10 -8.61
CA GLY A 51 -7.26 22.53 -9.78
C GLY A 51 -6.77 21.12 -10.18
N TYR A 52 -5.84 20.54 -9.45
CA TYR A 52 -5.42 19.15 -9.57
C TYR A 52 -6.08 18.29 -8.51
N ARG A 53 -6.53 17.10 -8.88
CA ARG A 53 -7.10 16.13 -7.95
C ARG A 53 -6.03 15.10 -7.56
N ILE A 54 -5.55 15.19 -6.34
CA ILE A 54 -4.47 14.34 -5.82
C ILE A 54 -5.01 13.20 -4.95
N ASP A 55 -4.33 12.06 -4.97
CA ASP A 55 -4.65 10.90 -4.15
C ASP A 55 -3.75 10.81 -2.91
N THR A 56 -4.22 10.12 -1.87
CA THR A 56 -3.39 9.66 -0.76
C THR A 56 -3.15 8.16 -0.87
N GLY A 57 -1.94 7.70 -0.56
CA GLY A 57 -1.63 6.26 -0.52
C GLY A 57 -1.54 5.55 -1.88
N PRO A 58 -1.67 4.21 -1.90
CA PRO A 58 -1.42 3.40 -3.09
C PRO A 58 -2.48 3.60 -4.17
N HIS A 59 -2.03 3.79 -5.41
CA HIS A 59 -2.91 4.08 -6.55
C HIS A 59 -3.28 2.87 -7.38
N ALA A 60 -2.51 1.77 -7.30
CA ALA A 60 -2.76 0.54 -8.04
C ALA A 60 -3.64 -0.40 -7.23
N ILE A 61 -4.88 -0.57 -7.64
CA ILE A 61 -5.79 -1.55 -7.03
C ILE A 61 -5.60 -2.89 -7.74
N THR A 62 -5.16 -3.89 -7.00
CA THR A 62 -4.80 -5.20 -7.54
C THR A 62 -5.92 -6.22 -7.39
N ARG A 63 -5.86 -7.31 -8.17
CA ARG A 63 -6.78 -8.45 -8.11
C ARG A 63 -8.25 -8.06 -8.30
N LEU A 64 -8.51 -7.23 -9.31
CA LEU A 64 -9.85 -6.74 -9.63
C LEU A 64 -10.75 -7.79 -10.31
N GLU A 65 -10.17 -8.89 -10.84
CA GLU A 65 -10.95 -10.01 -11.38
C GLU A 65 -11.29 -11.06 -10.31
N ARG A 66 -10.35 -11.35 -9.40
CA ARG A 66 -10.46 -12.45 -8.42
C ARG A 66 -9.75 -12.14 -7.11
N GLY A 67 -10.09 -11.06 -6.44
CA GLY A 67 -9.45 -10.68 -5.19
C GLY A 67 -10.43 -10.37 -4.07
N PRO A 68 -9.94 -10.23 -2.84
CA PRO A 68 -10.80 -9.95 -1.69
C PRO A 68 -11.64 -8.68 -1.85
N LEU A 69 -11.07 -7.61 -2.42
CA LEU A 69 -11.82 -6.39 -2.68
C LEU A 69 -12.90 -6.61 -3.74
N LYS A 70 -12.60 -7.38 -4.82
CA LYS A 70 -13.60 -7.72 -5.85
C LYS A 70 -14.77 -8.52 -5.27
N GLU A 71 -14.48 -9.52 -4.44
CA GLU A 71 -15.50 -10.31 -3.76
C GLU A 71 -16.37 -9.46 -2.83
N LEU A 72 -15.78 -8.51 -2.10
CA LEU A 72 -16.53 -7.57 -1.25
C LEU A 72 -17.37 -6.60 -2.09
N MET A 73 -16.85 -6.09 -3.19
CA MET A 73 -17.60 -5.22 -4.10
C MET A 73 -18.80 -5.96 -4.70
N ASP A 74 -18.61 -7.18 -5.21
CA ASP A 74 -19.68 -7.96 -5.81
C ASP A 74 -20.79 -8.33 -4.81
N ARG A 75 -20.42 -8.53 -3.55
CA ARG A 75 -21.35 -8.97 -2.53
C ARG A 75 -22.09 -7.83 -1.83
N TYR A 76 -21.44 -6.69 -1.61
CA TYR A 76 -21.94 -5.68 -0.70
C TYR A 76 -22.16 -4.30 -1.32
N PHE A 77 -21.54 -3.97 -2.48
CA PHE A 77 -21.68 -2.65 -3.06
C PHE A 77 -22.96 -2.53 -3.91
N ASP A 78 -23.69 -1.46 -3.69
CA ASP A 78 -24.85 -1.11 -4.54
C ASP A 78 -24.37 -0.42 -5.84
N VAL A 79 -23.21 0.26 -5.80
CA VAL A 79 -22.55 0.89 -6.95
C VAL A 79 -21.09 0.52 -6.95
N ILE A 80 -20.64 -0.21 -7.97
CA ILE A 80 -19.22 -0.58 -8.12
C ILE A 80 -18.49 0.58 -8.81
N PRO A 81 -17.33 1.06 -8.26
CA PRO A 81 -16.54 2.10 -8.89
C PRO A 81 -15.98 1.62 -10.25
N GLN A 82 -15.83 2.54 -11.19
CA GLN A 82 -15.20 2.23 -12.47
C GLN A 82 -13.68 2.21 -12.30
N PHE A 83 -13.03 1.22 -12.91
CA PHE A 83 -11.57 1.13 -12.96
C PHE A 83 -11.09 1.26 -14.40
N VAL A 84 -9.99 1.98 -14.58
CA VAL A 84 -9.23 2.01 -15.83
C VAL A 84 -7.95 1.19 -15.64
N PRO A 85 -7.39 0.56 -16.69
CA PRO A 85 -6.16 -0.21 -16.54
C PRO A 85 -5.02 0.63 -15.95
N PHE A 86 -4.29 0.09 -14.97
CA PHE A 86 -3.16 0.81 -14.35
C PHE A 86 -1.93 0.92 -15.28
N GLY A 87 -1.87 0.12 -16.33
CA GLY A 87 -0.74 0.11 -17.27
C GLY A 87 0.40 -0.79 -16.77
N LYS A 88 1.62 -0.47 -17.22
CA LYS A 88 2.80 -1.30 -16.95
C LYS A 88 3.65 -0.70 -15.84
N TYR A 89 4.33 -1.57 -15.10
CA TYR A 89 5.43 -1.18 -14.22
C TYR A 89 6.71 -1.13 -15.02
N ASN A 90 7.45 -0.05 -14.92
CA ASN A 90 8.74 0.13 -15.56
C ASN A 90 9.82 0.39 -14.52
N VAL A 91 11.05 0.07 -14.86
CA VAL A 91 12.25 0.37 -14.05
C VAL A 91 13.08 1.39 -14.82
N ARG A 92 13.44 2.47 -14.14
CA ARG A 92 14.37 3.48 -14.65
C ARG A 92 15.70 3.36 -13.93
N ILE A 93 16.78 3.24 -14.72
CA ILE A 93 18.16 3.33 -14.27
C ILE A 93 18.92 4.24 -15.24
N GLY A 94 19.40 5.37 -14.76
CA GLY A 94 19.89 6.45 -15.62
C GLY A 94 18.82 6.93 -16.58
N ASN A 95 19.14 7.00 -17.87
CA ASN A 95 18.21 7.39 -18.92
C ASN A 95 17.42 6.22 -19.53
N GLU A 96 17.69 5.00 -19.11
CA GLU A 96 17.03 3.80 -19.65
C GLU A 96 15.80 3.43 -18.83
N VAL A 97 14.71 3.17 -19.56
CA VAL A 97 13.44 2.69 -18.97
C VAL A 97 13.09 1.36 -19.64
N LYS A 98 12.86 0.34 -18.83
CA LYS A 98 12.50 -1.01 -19.29
C LYS A 98 11.30 -1.52 -18.46
N PRO A 99 10.42 -2.36 -19.03
CA PRO A 99 9.39 -3.04 -18.27
C PRO A 99 9.99 -3.84 -17.11
N PHE A 100 9.28 -3.87 -15.98
CA PHE A 100 9.69 -4.67 -14.83
C PHE A 100 9.69 -6.16 -15.18
N PRO A 101 10.71 -6.93 -14.78
CA PRO A 101 10.86 -8.33 -15.17
C PRO A 101 10.01 -9.26 -14.27
N TRP A 102 8.73 -9.44 -14.60
CA TRP A 102 7.79 -10.22 -13.79
C TRP A 102 8.01 -11.73 -13.80
N ASN A 103 8.65 -12.27 -14.83
CA ASN A 103 8.86 -13.70 -14.99
C ASN A 103 10.32 -14.02 -15.33
N ILE A 104 10.68 -15.29 -15.27
CA ILE A 104 12.06 -15.76 -15.51
C ILE A 104 12.56 -15.34 -16.88
N ASN A 105 11.74 -15.40 -17.92
CA ASN A 105 12.16 -15.04 -19.27
C ASN A 105 12.49 -13.55 -19.39
N SER A 106 11.60 -12.69 -18.84
CA SER A 106 11.84 -11.24 -18.78
C SER A 106 13.02 -10.90 -17.87
N TRP A 107 13.22 -11.63 -16.77
CA TRP A 107 14.39 -11.48 -15.90
C TRP A 107 15.70 -11.81 -16.64
N LEU A 108 15.76 -12.95 -17.33
CA LEU A 108 16.96 -13.36 -18.08
C LEU A 108 17.34 -12.38 -19.21
N THR A 109 16.36 -11.66 -19.75
CA THR A 109 16.55 -10.65 -20.79
C THR A 109 16.62 -9.22 -20.29
N PHE A 110 16.48 -8.99 -18.97
CA PHE A 110 16.45 -7.67 -18.36
C PHE A 110 17.80 -6.95 -18.41
N GLY A 111 18.02 -6.17 -19.47
CA GLY A 111 19.32 -5.56 -19.80
C GLY A 111 19.81 -4.48 -18.82
N LEU A 112 18.96 -3.99 -17.89
CA LEU A 112 19.37 -3.02 -16.86
C LEU A 112 20.25 -3.64 -15.76
N ILE A 113 20.23 -4.97 -15.60
CA ILE A 113 21.00 -5.72 -14.61
C ILE A 113 22.06 -6.59 -15.32
N PRO A 114 23.32 -6.65 -14.84
CA PRO A 114 24.36 -7.49 -15.43
C PRO A 114 23.93 -8.95 -15.60
N LYS A 115 24.33 -9.59 -16.70
CA LYS A 115 23.96 -10.98 -16.99
C LYS A 115 24.44 -11.95 -15.91
N THR A 116 25.62 -11.72 -15.35
CA THR A 116 26.19 -12.51 -14.25
C THR A 116 25.28 -12.46 -13.03
N ASP A 117 24.83 -11.27 -12.65
CA ASP A 117 23.99 -11.05 -11.46
C ASP A 117 22.61 -11.69 -11.66
N ARG A 118 22.04 -11.57 -12.88
CA ARG A 118 20.76 -12.22 -13.18
C ARG A 118 20.81 -13.74 -12.98
N LEU A 119 21.92 -14.38 -13.38
CA LEU A 119 22.12 -15.82 -13.19
C LEU A 119 22.34 -16.16 -11.70
N LEU A 120 23.08 -15.34 -10.96
CA LEU A 120 23.29 -15.53 -9.53
C LEU A 120 21.98 -15.42 -8.75
N ILE A 121 21.16 -14.40 -9.01
CA ILE A 121 19.85 -14.25 -8.40
C ILE A 121 18.91 -15.41 -8.75
N MET A 122 18.94 -15.89 -10.00
CA MET A 122 18.20 -17.10 -10.40
C MET A 122 18.61 -18.32 -9.58
N LYS A 123 19.91 -18.53 -9.37
CA LYS A 123 20.41 -19.62 -8.53
C LYS A 123 19.90 -19.49 -7.10
N SER A 124 19.91 -18.28 -6.53
CA SER A 124 19.38 -18.01 -5.19
C SER A 124 17.88 -18.31 -5.11
N LEU A 125 17.11 -17.91 -6.12
CA LEU A 125 15.68 -18.21 -6.20
C LEU A 125 15.42 -19.73 -6.18
N PHE A 126 16.15 -20.52 -6.97
CA PHE A 126 16.00 -21.98 -6.96
C PHE A 126 16.41 -22.59 -5.61
N ASN A 127 17.46 -22.05 -4.96
CA ASN A 127 17.82 -22.48 -3.61
C ASN A 127 16.70 -22.17 -2.59
N THR A 128 16.09 -21.00 -2.68
CA THR A 128 14.94 -20.62 -1.83
C THR A 128 13.77 -21.58 -2.02
N LEU A 129 13.43 -21.92 -3.27
CA LEU A 129 12.38 -22.89 -3.57
C LEU A 129 12.72 -24.29 -3.02
N TYR A 130 13.99 -24.69 -3.06
CA TYR A 130 14.46 -25.94 -2.44
C TYR A 130 14.29 -25.90 -0.92
N LEU A 131 14.68 -24.81 -0.24
CA LEU A 131 14.50 -24.64 1.21
C LEU A 131 13.02 -24.69 1.60
N LEU A 132 12.15 -24.02 0.84
CA LEU A 132 10.71 -24.05 1.03
C LEU A 132 10.16 -25.49 0.91
N ASN A 133 10.61 -26.25 -0.11
CA ASN A 133 10.22 -27.64 -0.32
C ASN A 133 10.73 -28.55 0.80
N ALA A 134 11.88 -28.25 1.38
CA ALA A 134 12.43 -28.96 2.54
C ALA A 134 11.71 -28.59 3.86
N GLY A 135 10.65 -27.77 3.82
CA GLY A 135 9.86 -27.39 4.99
C GLY A 135 10.52 -26.34 5.89
N LYS A 136 11.56 -25.64 5.41
CA LYS A 136 12.18 -24.55 6.17
C LYS A 136 11.20 -23.39 6.33
N ASN A 137 11.16 -22.80 7.52
CA ASN A 137 10.47 -21.54 7.75
C ASN A 137 11.22 -20.41 7.05
N LEU A 138 10.54 -19.67 6.17
CA LEU A 138 11.12 -18.54 5.44
C LEU A 138 10.88 -17.20 6.12
N ASP A 139 10.11 -17.16 7.21
CA ASP A 139 9.86 -15.93 7.98
C ASP A 139 11.11 -15.44 8.73
N ASP A 140 12.02 -16.37 9.06
CA ASP A 140 13.25 -16.11 9.82
C ASP A 140 14.49 -15.90 8.91
N ILE A 141 14.31 -15.88 7.59
CA ILE A 141 15.40 -15.73 6.61
C ILE A 141 15.21 -14.40 5.88
N SER A 142 16.21 -13.52 5.97
CA SER A 142 16.21 -12.26 5.23
C SER A 142 16.55 -12.47 3.75
N ILE A 143 16.16 -11.51 2.91
CA ILE A 143 16.57 -11.51 1.49
C ILE A 143 18.09 -11.40 1.38
N GLU A 144 18.72 -10.61 2.24
CA GLU A 144 20.18 -10.46 2.28
C GLU A 144 20.91 -11.80 2.40
N GLU A 145 20.43 -12.69 3.26
CA GLU A 145 21.04 -14.02 3.47
C GLU A 145 21.01 -14.93 2.22
N LEU A 146 20.11 -14.63 1.29
CA LEU A 146 19.95 -15.38 0.04
C LEU A 146 20.64 -14.74 -1.15
N ILE A 147 21.02 -13.47 -1.03
CA ILE A 147 21.71 -12.73 -2.10
C ILE A 147 23.20 -13.12 -2.10
N PRO A 148 23.76 -13.51 -3.25
CA PRO A 148 25.19 -13.76 -3.35
C PRO A 148 26.04 -12.50 -3.06
N GLU A 149 27.09 -12.62 -2.26
CA GLU A 149 27.97 -11.50 -1.87
C GLU A 149 28.60 -10.76 -3.06
N ASN A 150 28.80 -11.43 -4.19
CA ASN A 150 29.48 -10.91 -5.37
C ASN A 150 28.57 -10.29 -6.41
N ILE A 151 27.34 -9.94 -6.09
CA ILE A 151 26.49 -9.15 -7.00
C ILE A 151 26.94 -7.69 -7.04
N SER A 152 26.69 -7.02 -8.18
CA SER A 152 27.01 -5.60 -8.34
C SER A 152 26.17 -4.71 -7.42
N SER A 153 26.71 -3.56 -7.05
CA SER A 153 25.98 -2.54 -6.27
C SER A 153 24.67 -2.10 -6.95
N LYS A 154 24.65 -2.09 -8.28
CA LYS A 154 23.45 -1.77 -9.06
C LYS A 154 22.34 -2.78 -8.85
N THR A 155 22.67 -4.07 -8.86
CA THR A 155 21.69 -5.15 -8.61
C THR A 155 21.23 -5.14 -7.18
N ARG A 156 22.15 -4.95 -6.21
CA ARG A 156 21.80 -4.83 -4.80
C ARG A 156 20.82 -3.69 -4.57
N ARG A 157 21.10 -2.52 -5.15
CA ARG A 157 20.23 -1.35 -5.08
C ARG A 157 18.83 -1.60 -5.69
N PHE A 158 18.77 -2.34 -6.80
CA PHE A 158 17.50 -2.75 -7.42
C PHE A 158 16.67 -3.65 -6.49
N LEU A 159 17.29 -4.64 -5.86
CA LEU A 159 16.61 -5.53 -4.90
C LEU A 159 16.17 -4.79 -3.64
N ASP A 160 17.02 -3.92 -3.13
CA ASP A 160 16.72 -3.07 -1.99
C ASP A 160 15.52 -2.14 -2.26
N TRP A 161 15.49 -1.52 -3.44
CA TRP A 161 14.34 -0.72 -3.87
C TRP A 161 13.03 -1.53 -3.85
N ILE A 162 13.06 -2.78 -4.34
CA ILE A 162 11.87 -3.66 -4.33
C ILE A 162 11.40 -3.89 -2.90
N CYS A 163 12.30 -4.12 -1.95
CA CYS A 163 11.97 -4.33 -0.54
C CYS A 163 11.36 -3.08 0.08
N TYR A 164 11.96 -1.91 -0.12
CA TYR A 164 11.40 -0.64 0.35
C TYR A 164 10.01 -0.36 -0.24
N PHE A 165 9.81 -0.64 -1.52
CA PHE A 165 8.52 -0.45 -2.17
C PHE A 165 7.44 -1.39 -1.63
N LEU A 166 7.73 -2.68 -1.50
CA LEU A 166 6.74 -3.69 -1.12
C LEU A 166 6.51 -3.77 0.39
N VAL A 167 7.57 -3.61 1.18
CA VAL A 167 7.54 -3.85 2.63
C VAL A 167 7.84 -2.58 3.42
N GLY A 168 8.62 -1.64 2.89
CA GLY A 168 9.01 -0.39 3.54
C GLY A 168 10.31 -0.49 4.32
N THR A 169 11.11 -1.54 4.11
CA THR A 169 12.39 -1.74 4.78
C THR A 169 13.43 -2.31 3.80
N SER A 170 14.69 -2.38 4.23
CA SER A 170 15.81 -2.86 3.43
C SER A 170 15.83 -4.38 3.23
N ILE A 171 16.72 -4.87 2.34
CA ILE A 171 16.92 -6.31 2.09
C ILE A 171 17.36 -7.07 3.33
N GLU A 172 18.10 -6.44 4.27
CA GLU A 172 18.53 -7.03 5.53
C GLU A 172 17.35 -7.31 6.48
N ASN A 173 16.32 -6.49 6.41
CA ASN A 173 15.17 -6.52 7.32
C ASN A 173 13.90 -7.08 6.67
N THR A 174 13.99 -7.52 5.41
CA THR A 174 12.84 -8.09 4.70
C THR A 174 12.92 -9.62 4.67
N ALA A 175 11.96 -10.29 5.29
CA ALA A 175 11.86 -11.74 5.24
C ALA A 175 11.49 -12.22 3.83
N ILE A 176 12.11 -13.32 3.36
CA ILE A 176 11.86 -13.88 2.02
C ILE A 176 10.41 -14.36 1.84
N SER A 177 9.73 -14.73 2.92
CA SER A 177 8.31 -15.12 2.92
C SER A 177 7.38 -14.02 2.40
N ARG A 178 7.82 -12.76 2.39
CA ARG A 178 7.05 -11.63 1.81
C ARG A 178 6.95 -11.72 0.28
N PHE A 179 7.88 -12.41 -0.37
CA PHE A 179 7.92 -12.59 -1.83
C PHE A 179 7.40 -13.96 -2.28
N ILE A 180 7.39 -14.94 -1.37
CA ILE A 180 6.99 -16.31 -1.68
C ILE A 180 5.88 -16.71 -0.72
N ASP A 181 4.66 -16.87 -1.22
CA ASP A 181 3.50 -17.23 -0.40
C ASP A 181 3.63 -18.65 0.16
N ASN A 182 3.92 -18.72 1.45
CA ASN A 182 4.05 -19.98 2.21
C ASN A 182 2.69 -20.64 2.51
N LYS A 183 1.58 -19.90 2.42
CA LYS A 183 0.26 -20.36 2.88
C LYS A 183 -0.44 -21.32 1.90
N THR A 184 -0.03 -21.29 0.63
CA THR A 184 -0.65 -22.15 -0.39
C THR A 184 -0.12 -23.59 -0.40
N ASN A 185 0.96 -23.90 0.33
CA ASN A 185 1.76 -25.11 0.11
C ASN A 185 1.70 -26.19 1.20
N LYS A 186 0.84 -26.09 2.20
CA LYS A 186 0.69 -27.19 3.15
C LYS A 186 0.04 -28.41 2.45
N GLY A 187 0.86 -29.27 1.85
CA GLY A 187 0.54 -30.65 1.58
C GLY A 187 0.11 -31.04 0.16
N SER A 188 0.33 -30.27 -0.90
CA SER A 188 0.03 -30.70 -2.27
C SER A 188 1.15 -30.41 -3.27
N PRO A 189 1.76 -31.45 -3.89
CA PRO A 189 2.73 -31.30 -4.99
C PRO A 189 2.17 -30.56 -6.21
N ILE A 190 0.86 -30.61 -6.43
CA ILE A 190 0.19 -29.97 -7.57
C ILE A 190 0.18 -28.44 -7.46
N LYS A 191 0.06 -27.87 -6.23
CA LYS A 191 0.16 -26.42 -5.99
C LYS A 191 1.57 -25.88 -6.25
N TYR A 192 2.58 -26.73 -6.06
CA TYR A 192 3.98 -26.38 -6.34
C TYR A 192 4.25 -26.19 -7.83
N ILE A 193 3.66 -27.05 -8.66
CA ILE A 193 3.75 -26.95 -10.13
C ILE A 193 3.04 -25.69 -10.62
N GLY A 194 1.90 -25.32 -10.02
CA GLY A 194 1.21 -24.07 -10.31
C GLY A 194 2.08 -22.85 -10.01
N SER A 195 2.72 -22.78 -8.84
CA SER A 195 3.63 -21.70 -8.45
C SER A 195 4.84 -21.59 -9.36
N LEU A 196 5.40 -22.72 -9.82
CA LEU A 196 6.48 -22.73 -10.82
C LEU A 196 5.98 -22.24 -12.18
N TYR A 197 4.80 -22.67 -12.62
CA TYR A 197 4.18 -22.19 -13.85
C TYR A 197 3.97 -20.68 -13.80
N ASP A 198 3.41 -20.16 -12.71
CA ASP A 198 3.21 -18.72 -12.50
C ASP A 198 4.54 -17.95 -12.58
N LEU A 199 5.61 -18.47 -11.99
CA LEU A 199 6.94 -17.89 -12.05
C LEU A 199 7.50 -17.77 -13.48
N PHE A 200 7.14 -18.70 -14.39
CA PHE A 200 7.61 -18.70 -15.78
C PHE A 200 6.71 -17.93 -16.74
N VAL A 201 5.40 -17.85 -16.46
CA VAL A 201 4.40 -17.44 -17.45
C VAL A 201 3.64 -16.17 -17.05
N THR A 202 3.52 -15.88 -15.74
CA THR A 202 2.74 -14.74 -15.31
C THR A 202 3.39 -13.43 -15.74
N GLU A 203 2.67 -12.68 -16.57
CA GLU A 203 3.02 -11.29 -16.88
C GLU A 203 2.56 -10.35 -15.77
N GLY A 204 2.85 -10.56 -14.54
CA GLY A 204 2.35 -9.88 -13.33
C GLY A 204 1.69 -8.52 -13.54
N ALA A 205 0.77 -8.15 -12.69
CA ALA A 205 0.08 -6.86 -12.73
C ALA A 205 -0.95 -6.65 -13.88
N GLN A 206 -1.41 -7.69 -14.56
CA GLN A 206 -2.45 -7.54 -15.59
C GLN A 206 -3.84 -7.24 -15.00
N ASP A 207 -4.11 -7.77 -13.82
CA ASP A 207 -5.38 -7.60 -13.10
C ASP A 207 -5.29 -6.43 -12.10
N GLN A 208 -4.95 -5.24 -12.63
CA GLN A 208 -4.82 -4.03 -11.83
C GLN A 208 -5.53 -2.85 -12.48
N GLY A 209 -6.09 -1.99 -11.67
CA GLY A 209 -6.78 -0.80 -12.13
C GLY A 209 -6.53 0.42 -11.26
N TYR A 210 -6.75 1.56 -11.88
CA TYR A 210 -6.85 2.85 -11.22
C TYR A 210 -8.33 3.25 -11.14
N PRO A 211 -8.85 3.63 -9.96
CA PRO A 211 -10.25 4.02 -9.84
C PRO A 211 -10.49 5.38 -10.53
N LYS A 212 -11.44 5.43 -11.44
CA LYS A 212 -11.77 6.65 -12.17
C LYS A 212 -12.30 7.73 -11.22
N GLY A 213 -11.75 8.93 -11.30
CA GLY A 213 -12.02 10.02 -10.37
C GLY A 213 -11.19 9.98 -9.08
N GLY A 214 -10.16 9.10 -9.02
CA GLY A 214 -9.27 8.95 -7.88
C GLY A 214 -9.77 7.94 -6.83
N LEU A 215 -8.96 7.72 -5.82
CA LEU A 215 -9.24 6.76 -4.72
C LEU A 215 -10.55 7.05 -3.98
N GLN A 216 -10.95 8.33 -3.90
CA GLN A 216 -12.20 8.76 -3.27
C GLN A 216 -13.42 8.07 -3.89
N SER A 217 -13.36 7.66 -5.15
CA SER A 217 -14.50 6.97 -5.81
C SER A 217 -14.83 5.63 -5.15
N ILE A 218 -13.84 4.92 -4.61
CA ILE A 218 -14.04 3.69 -3.84
C ILE A 218 -14.77 4.01 -2.53
N ILE A 219 -14.31 5.04 -1.81
CA ILE A 219 -14.93 5.46 -0.55
C ILE A 219 -16.38 5.89 -0.79
N ASN A 220 -16.63 6.68 -1.85
CA ASN A 220 -17.99 7.11 -2.21
C ASN A 220 -18.90 5.91 -2.51
N SER A 221 -18.40 4.90 -3.21
CA SER A 221 -19.17 3.68 -3.50
C SER A 221 -19.52 2.91 -2.22
N ILE A 222 -18.62 2.84 -1.24
CA ILE A 222 -18.90 2.25 0.09
C ILE A 222 -20.00 3.05 0.80
N LEU A 223 -19.87 4.38 0.85
CA LEU A 223 -20.84 5.25 1.54
C LEU A 223 -22.24 5.16 0.96
N ILE A 224 -22.35 5.15 -0.37
CA ILE A 224 -23.64 4.98 -1.08
C ILE A 224 -24.27 3.63 -0.73
N SER A 225 -23.46 2.62 -0.47
CA SER A 225 -23.91 1.25 -0.19
C SER A 225 -24.27 1.00 1.27
N PHE A 226 -24.05 1.97 2.17
CA PHE A 226 -24.41 1.81 3.59
C PHE A 226 -25.93 1.79 3.78
N PRO A 227 -26.47 0.80 4.49
CA PRO A 227 -27.85 0.82 4.97
C PRO A 227 -28.01 1.78 6.16
N LYS A 228 -29.27 2.02 6.58
CA LYS A 228 -29.61 2.99 7.62
C LYS A 228 -29.11 2.63 9.04
N ASN A 229 -28.69 1.40 9.27
CA ASN A 229 -28.19 0.90 10.55
C ASN A 229 -26.68 1.17 10.78
N VAL A 230 -26.07 2.06 9.97
CA VAL A 230 -24.71 2.56 10.15
C VAL A 230 -24.74 4.02 10.58
N LYS A 231 -23.99 4.34 11.64
CA LYS A 231 -23.70 5.71 12.08
C LYS A 231 -22.20 5.95 12.00
N ILE A 232 -21.79 7.11 11.50
CA ILE A 232 -20.38 7.53 11.42
C ILE A 232 -20.21 8.81 12.23
N ASN A 233 -19.31 8.78 13.20
CA ASN A 233 -18.90 9.94 13.96
C ASN A 233 -17.44 10.26 13.59
N THR A 234 -17.21 11.43 13.05
CA THR A 234 -15.87 11.96 12.77
C THR A 234 -15.41 12.94 13.84
N SER A 235 -14.12 13.28 13.85
CA SER A 235 -13.48 14.10 14.89
C SER A 235 -13.75 13.56 16.29
N GLU A 236 -13.87 12.25 16.43
CA GLU A 236 -14.14 11.56 17.69
C GLU A 236 -13.13 10.44 17.89
N GLU A 237 -12.16 10.69 18.77
CA GLU A 237 -11.03 9.80 19.01
C GLU A 237 -11.35 8.81 20.13
N VAL A 238 -11.15 7.53 19.85
CA VAL A 238 -11.22 6.47 20.87
C VAL A 238 -9.95 6.55 21.72
N VAL A 239 -10.15 6.69 23.03
CA VAL A 239 -9.06 6.78 24.02
C VAL A 239 -8.94 5.52 24.87
N LYS A 240 -10.00 4.68 24.91
CA LYS A 240 -9.97 3.43 25.69
C LYS A 240 -11.00 2.43 25.20
N ILE A 241 -10.62 1.15 25.20
CA ILE A 241 -11.51 0.00 25.02
C ILE A 241 -11.54 -0.75 26.34
N GLN A 242 -12.66 -0.64 27.05
CA GLN A 242 -12.85 -1.34 28.31
C GLN A 242 -13.33 -2.77 28.03
N CYS A 243 -12.55 -3.73 28.49
CA CYS A 243 -12.88 -5.14 28.37
C CYS A 243 -12.39 -5.94 29.58
N SER A 244 -13.11 -7.02 29.90
CA SER A 244 -12.68 -8.05 30.84
C SER A 244 -12.57 -9.39 30.09
N THR A 245 -13.57 -10.26 30.18
CA THR A 245 -13.68 -11.47 29.34
C THR A 245 -14.30 -11.17 27.98
N LYS A 246 -14.94 -10.03 27.84
CA LYS A 246 -15.54 -9.51 26.61
C LYS A 246 -15.46 -7.99 26.60
N VAL A 247 -15.72 -7.38 25.45
CA VAL A 247 -15.86 -5.92 25.35
C VAL A 247 -17.06 -5.47 26.17
N GLU A 248 -16.87 -4.41 26.95
CA GLU A 248 -17.90 -3.79 27.77
C GLU A 248 -18.31 -2.45 27.19
N LYS A 249 -17.30 -1.63 26.82
CA LYS A 249 -17.53 -0.25 26.41
C LYS A 249 -16.34 0.31 25.63
N VAL A 250 -16.62 1.17 24.66
CA VAL A 250 -15.63 2.02 23.96
C VAL A 250 -15.78 3.45 24.50
N ILE A 251 -14.67 4.04 24.92
CA ILE A 251 -14.62 5.39 25.49
C ILE A 251 -13.87 6.28 24.51
N THR A 252 -14.46 7.43 24.19
CA THR A 252 -13.87 8.45 23.33
C THR A 252 -13.56 9.73 24.12
N ASN A 253 -12.92 10.68 23.45
CA ASN A 253 -12.72 12.02 24.00
C ASN A 253 -14.02 12.82 24.17
N LYS A 254 -15.17 12.33 23.68
CA LYS A 254 -16.48 12.99 23.75
C LYS A 254 -17.54 12.20 24.48
N ASN A 255 -17.58 10.89 24.27
CA ASN A 255 -18.68 10.01 24.71
C ASN A 255 -18.18 8.63 25.16
N SER A 256 -19.14 7.78 25.54
CA SER A 256 -18.88 6.35 25.74
C SER A 256 -20.00 5.52 25.12
N TYR A 257 -19.68 4.39 24.52
CA TYR A 257 -20.61 3.53 23.78
C TYR A 257 -20.55 2.11 24.30
N ILE A 258 -21.73 1.53 24.57
CA ILE A 258 -21.88 0.12 24.92
C ILE A 258 -21.96 -0.67 23.59
N CYS A 259 -21.21 -1.75 23.46
CA CYS A 259 -21.25 -2.58 22.27
C CYS A 259 -20.96 -4.05 22.56
N GLY A 260 -21.50 -4.92 21.73
CA GLY A 260 -21.23 -6.35 21.84
C GLY A 260 -19.84 -6.76 21.33
N ASN A 261 -19.34 -6.04 20.33
CA ASN A 261 -18.07 -6.30 19.68
C ASN A 261 -17.38 -5.01 19.26
N VAL A 262 -16.04 -5.07 19.14
CA VAL A 262 -15.21 -3.99 18.59
C VAL A 262 -14.39 -4.54 17.43
N VAL A 263 -14.32 -3.77 16.36
CA VAL A 263 -13.35 -3.96 15.26
C VAL A 263 -12.40 -2.78 15.28
N TYR A 264 -11.10 -3.07 15.43
CA TYR A 264 -10.07 -2.05 15.39
C TYR A 264 -9.41 -2.04 13.98
N SER A 265 -9.49 -0.89 13.31
CA SER A 265 -8.96 -0.69 11.95
C SER A 265 -7.81 0.33 11.92
N GLY A 266 -7.12 0.51 13.03
CA GLY A 266 -5.86 1.26 13.15
C GLY A 266 -4.64 0.34 13.11
N PHE A 267 -3.48 0.87 13.51
CA PHE A 267 -2.27 0.08 13.64
C PHE A 267 -2.34 -0.82 14.87
N ALA A 268 -2.06 -2.10 14.69
CA ALA A 268 -2.12 -3.06 15.80
C ALA A 268 -1.14 -2.71 16.94
N SER A 269 -0.05 -2.01 16.64
CA SER A 269 0.90 -1.45 17.62
C SER A 269 0.29 -0.44 18.59
N ASP A 270 -0.87 0.15 18.26
CA ASP A 270 -1.53 1.14 19.12
C ASP A 270 -2.52 0.48 20.12
N LEU A 271 -2.81 -0.81 19.97
CA LEU A 271 -3.74 -1.54 20.85
C LEU A 271 -3.31 -1.56 22.33
N PRO A 272 -2.00 -1.69 22.69
CA PRO A 272 -1.57 -1.64 24.07
C PRO A 272 -1.93 -0.33 24.80
N ASP A 273 -2.02 0.78 24.07
CA ASP A 273 -2.40 2.08 24.62
C ASP A 273 -3.91 2.21 24.84
N LEU A 274 -4.70 1.39 24.14
CA LEU A 274 -6.17 1.41 24.19
C LEU A 274 -6.76 0.38 25.15
N ILE A 275 -6.03 -0.71 25.46
CA ILE A 275 -6.53 -1.85 26.24
C ILE A 275 -5.57 -2.16 27.41
N ASP A 276 -6.02 -1.91 28.65
CA ASP A 276 -5.16 -2.03 29.84
C ASP A 276 -4.66 -3.45 30.16
N ASN A 277 -5.42 -4.48 29.81
CA ASN A 277 -5.20 -5.86 30.29
C ASN A 277 -4.85 -6.83 29.16
N LEU A 278 -4.10 -6.37 28.15
CA LEU A 278 -3.57 -7.28 27.14
C LEU A 278 -2.54 -8.26 27.76
N PRO A 279 -2.52 -9.53 27.35
CA PRO A 279 -1.47 -10.45 27.75
C PRO A 279 -0.09 -9.87 27.43
N TYR A 280 0.83 -9.97 28.38
CA TYR A 280 2.16 -9.34 28.29
C TYR A 280 2.88 -9.71 26.99
N ASP A 281 2.98 -11.00 26.66
CA ASP A 281 3.67 -11.47 25.45
C ASP A 281 3.00 -10.96 24.17
N TYR A 282 1.67 -10.83 24.17
CA TYR A 282 0.93 -10.26 23.04
C TYR A 282 1.23 -8.77 22.87
N ALA A 283 1.21 -7.99 23.94
CA ALA A 283 1.54 -6.57 23.90
C ALA A 283 3.01 -6.35 23.44
N GLN A 284 3.95 -7.18 23.92
CA GLN A 284 5.34 -7.12 23.48
C GLN A 284 5.49 -7.41 21.97
N ASN A 285 4.76 -8.38 21.44
CA ASN A 285 4.77 -8.68 20.01
C ASN A 285 4.19 -7.53 19.19
N LEU A 286 3.14 -6.87 19.66
CA LEU A 286 2.56 -5.69 18.99
C LEU A 286 3.53 -4.51 18.95
N ASN A 287 4.30 -4.30 20.02
CA ASN A 287 5.30 -3.23 20.11
C ASN A 287 6.51 -3.43 19.17
N GLN A 288 6.69 -4.64 18.62
CA GLN A 288 7.72 -4.91 17.61
C GLN A 288 7.31 -4.48 16.20
N ILE A 289 6.02 -4.20 15.98
CA ILE A 289 5.52 -3.76 14.67
C ILE A 289 6.03 -2.34 14.40
N LYS A 290 6.87 -2.21 13.39
CA LYS A 290 7.39 -0.92 12.96
C LYS A 290 6.39 -0.19 12.06
N LYS A 291 6.25 1.10 12.28
CA LYS A 291 5.49 2.00 11.41
C LYS A 291 6.41 2.54 10.33
N VAL A 292 5.92 2.59 9.10
CA VAL A 292 6.68 3.06 7.93
C VAL A 292 6.14 4.43 7.53
N ASN A 293 7.04 5.39 7.41
CA ASN A 293 6.73 6.73 6.93
C ASN A 293 6.94 6.83 5.42
N SER A 294 6.11 7.61 4.76
CA SER A 294 6.31 7.96 3.36
C SER A 294 6.11 9.44 3.10
N LEU A 295 6.77 9.93 2.07
CA LEU A 295 6.58 11.25 1.49
C LEU A 295 6.06 11.07 0.08
N THR A 296 4.99 11.75 -0.29
CA THR A 296 4.58 11.86 -1.69
C THR A 296 4.73 13.32 -2.12
N ILE A 297 5.42 13.53 -3.24
CA ILE A 297 5.50 14.83 -3.92
C ILE A 297 4.60 14.76 -5.14
N TRP A 298 3.56 15.57 -5.14
CA TRP A 298 2.70 15.78 -6.31
C TRP A 298 3.19 16.95 -7.11
N LEU A 299 3.42 16.74 -8.41
CA LEU A 299 3.79 17.78 -9.35
C LEU A 299 2.67 17.97 -10.38
N GLY A 300 2.09 19.16 -10.40
CA GLY A 300 1.25 19.65 -11.48
C GLY A 300 2.13 20.27 -12.55
N LEU A 301 2.06 19.76 -13.77
CA LEU A 301 2.91 20.18 -14.89
C LEU A 301 2.05 20.82 -16.00
N ASN A 302 2.48 21.97 -16.55
CA ASN A 302 1.81 22.62 -17.68
C ASN A 302 2.00 21.92 -19.03
N LYS A 303 2.68 20.78 -19.02
CA LYS A 303 2.96 19.98 -20.21
C LYS A 303 3.08 18.52 -19.86
N LYS A 304 2.64 17.65 -20.76
CA LYS A 304 2.80 16.21 -20.65
C LYS A 304 4.26 15.79 -20.91
N ILE A 305 5.02 15.59 -19.82
CA ILE A 305 6.42 15.14 -19.85
C ILE A 305 6.50 13.61 -19.94
N PHE A 306 5.76 12.91 -19.08
CA PHE A 306 5.73 11.45 -19.06
C PHE A 306 4.64 10.96 -20.02
N LYS A 307 5.08 10.32 -21.12
CA LYS A 307 4.16 9.84 -22.18
C LYS A 307 3.72 8.39 -21.96
N ASN A 308 4.43 7.66 -21.10
CA ASN A 308 4.17 6.26 -20.87
C ASN A 308 2.87 6.07 -20.09
N TYR A 309 2.16 5.01 -20.46
CA TYR A 309 1.02 4.52 -19.73
C TYR A 309 1.50 3.48 -18.72
N GLY A 310 1.72 3.90 -17.47
CA GLY A 310 2.27 3.06 -16.43
C GLY A 310 3.10 3.85 -15.42
N SER A 311 3.60 3.16 -14.41
CA SER A 311 4.47 3.72 -13.37
C SER A 311 5.95 3.43 -13.65
N GLU A 312 6.83 4.17 -12.97
CA GLU A 312 8.28 3.97 -13.05
C GLU A 312 8.90 3.87 -11.65
N MET A 313 9.70 2.84 -11.47
CA MET A 313 10.57 2.64 -10.32
C MET A 313 11.90 3.32 -10.60
N TRP A 314 12.23 4.37 -9.83
CA TRP A 314 13.43 5.17 -10.03
C TRP A 314 14.54 4.70 -9.09
N ILE A 315 15.39 3.79 -9.59
CA ILE A 315 16.41 3.09 -8.79
C ILE A 315 17.54 4.03 -8.36
N ASP A 316 17.86 5.03 -9.17
CA ASP A 316 18.96 5.97 -8.91
C ASP A 316 18.54 7.19 -8.06
N SER A 317 17.26 7.31 -7.70
CA SER A 317 16.80 8.37 -6.80
C SER A 317 17.27 8.12 -5.36
N ASP A 318 17.43 9.19 -4.61
CA ASP A 318 17.74 9.14 -3.19
C ASP A 318 16.96 10.26 -2.45
N PRO A 319 15.94 9.88 -1.63
CA PRO A 319 15.44 8.52 -1.39
C PRO A 319 14.91 7.81 -2.63
N TYR A 320 14.68 6.50 -2.53
CA TYR A 320 14.07 5.72 -3.62
C TYR A 320 12.67 6.23 -3.99
N ALA A 321 12.43 6.45 -5.27
CA ALA A 321 11.16 6.98 -5.77
C ALA A 321 10.37 5.99 -6.59
N TRP A 322 9.06 6.05 -6.42
CA TRP A 322 8.08 5.45 -7.32
C TRP A 322 7.24 6.55 -7.97
N MET A 323 7.34 6.68 -9.29
CA MET A 323 6.67 7.70 -10.07
C MET A 323 5.39 7.16 -10.70
N VAL A 324 4.29 7.90 -10.58
CA VAL A 324 2.99 7.55 -11.16
C VAL A 324 2.38 8.77 -11.84
N PRO A 325 2.21 8.78 -13.18
CA PRO A 325 1.57 9.87 -13.92
C PRO A 325 0.05 9.64 -13.95
N VAL A 326 -0.63 9.89 -12.82
CA VAL A 326 -2.05 9.52 -12.61
C VAL A 326 -2.99 10.11 -13.66
N SER A 327 -2.72 11.34 -14.13
CA SER A 327 -3.53 11.95 -15.20
C SER A 327 -3.37 11.28 -16.58
N ASN A 328 -2.42 10.36 -16.74
CA ASN A 328 -2.35 9.51 -17.91
C ASN A 328 -3.40 8.40 -17.87
N PHE A 329 -3.79 7.97 -16.67
CA PHE A 329 -4.86 6.97 -16.48
C PHE A 329 -6.23 7.65 -16.55
N ASP A 330 -6.38 8.76 -15.85
CA ASP A 330 -7.61 9.55 -15.82
C ASP A 330 -7.29 11.04 -15.99
N SER A 331 -7.64 11.58 -17.15
CA SER A 331 -7.39 12.98 -17.48
C SER A 331 -8.15 13.99 -16.61
N SER A 332 -9.17 13.55 -15.85
CA SER A 332 -9.89 14.40 -14.91
C SER A 332 -9.08 14.77 -13.66
N MET A 333 -7.94 14.09 -13.43
CA MET A 333 -7.04 14.36 -12.30
C MET A 333 -6.20 15.64 -12.47
N ALA A 334 -6.19 16.27 -13.65
CA ALA A 334 -5.44 17.49 -13.94
C ALA A 334 -6.26 18.45 -14.79
N PRO A 335 -5.98 19.76 -14.77
CA PRO A 335 -6.53 20.71 -15.72
C PRO A 335 -6.24 20.30 -17.16
N LYS A 336 -7.12 20.70 -18.08
CA LYS A 336 -7.00 20.35 -19.51
C LYS A 336 -5.65 20.83 -20.09
N GLY A 337 -4.89 19.89 -20.63
CA GLY A 337 -3.56 20.13 -21.23
C GLY A 337 -2.40 19.94 -20.25
N ASN A 338 -2.68 19.87 -18.95
CA ASN A 338 -1.70 19.68 -17.90
C ASN A 338 -1.50 18.20 -17.58
N GLN A 339 -0.48 17.91 -16.76
CA GLN A 339 -0.20 16.56 -16.27
C GLN A 339 -0.05 16.57 -14.74
N LEU A 340 -0.63 15.61 -14.07
CA LEU A 340 -0.40 15.32 -12.65
C LEU A 340 0.47 14.09 -12.50
N VAL A 341 1.56 14.22 -11.75
CA VAL A 341 2.52 13.15 -11.47
C VAL A 341 2.79 13.07 -9.98
N GLY A 342 2.63 11.89 -9.41
CA GLY A 342 2.99 11.59 -8.03
C GLY A 342 4.34 10.89 -7.96
N PHE A 343 5.17 11.28 -6.98
CA PHE A 343 6.43 10.63 -6.62
C PHE A 343 6.37 10.21 -5.17
N ALA A 344 6.25 8.92 -4.91
CA ALA A 344 6.23 8.37 -3.57
C ALA A 344 7.64 7.91 -3.15
N PHE A 345 8.02 8.23 -1.91
CA PHE A 345 9.31 7.93 -1.31
C PHE A 345 9.09 7.25 0.04
N THR A 346 9.81 6.19 0.33
CA THR A 346 9.94 5.68 1.69
C THR A 346 11.00 6.51 2.40
N ILE A 347 10.68 7.03 3.59
CA ILE A 347 11.55 7.91 4.35
C ILE A 347 11.92 7.27 5.70
N PRO A 348 13.11 7.59 6.26
CA PRO A 348 13.53 7.11 7.59
C PRO A 348 12.56 7.51 8.70
N GLU A 349 12.63 6.84 9.85
CA GLU A 349 11.86 7.23 11.04
C GLU A 349 12.32 8.60 11.57
N ASP A 350 13.64 8.79 11.67
CA ASP A 350 14.27 10.03 12.11
C ASP A 350 14.70 10.86 10.90
N TYR A 351 13.92 11.89 10.57
CA TYR A 351 14.22 12.79 9.46
C TYR A 351 13.78 14.23 9.76
N ASP A 352 14.51 15.18 9.21
CA ASP A 352 14.04 16.57 9.10
C ASP A 352 13.11 16.71 7.90
N THR A 353 11.88 17.15 8.15
CA THR A 353 10.84 17.25 7.12
C THR A 353 11.25 18.17 5.96
N MET A 354 11.91 19.29 6.25
CA MET A 354 12.32 20.25 5.22
C MET A 354 13.47 19.71 4.39
N GLU A 355 14.43 19.07 5.06
CA GLU A 355 15.59 18.48 4.40
C GLU A 355 15.18 17.33 3.48
N ILE A 356 14.33 16.39 3.95
CA ILE A 356 13.91 15.24 3.15
C ILE A 356 13.04 15.66 1.95
N ARG A 357 12.15 16.65 2.09
CA ARG A 357 11.36 17.19 0.98
C ARG A 357 12.25 17.82 -0.08
N LYS A 358 13.25 18.61 0.35
CA LYS A 358 14.24 19.21 -0.56
C LYS A 358 15.06 18.13 -1.26
N LYS A 359 15.62 17.19 -0.53
CA LYS A 359 16.42 16.08 -1.09
C LYS A 359 15.62 15.27 -2.12
N ALA A 360 14.37 14.97 -1.82
CA ALA A 360 13.49 14.23 -2.72
C ALA A 360 13.18 15.02 -4.02
N LEU A 361 12.85 16.30 -3.90
CA LEU A 361 12.60 17.17 -5.05
C LEU A 361 13.86 17.37 -5.92
N ASP A 362 15.00 17.62 -5.30
CA ASP A 362 16.30 17.74 -5.99
C ASP A 362 16.63 16.44 -6.75
N SER A 363 16.32 15.28 -6.16
CA SER A 363 16.50 13.98 -6.81
C SER A 363 15.61 13.81 -8.05
N ILE A 364 14.35 14.27 -8.01
CA ILE A 364 13.45 14.28 -9.18
C ILE A 364 14.05 15.14 -10.30
N ILE A 365 14.43 16.38 -9.98
CA ILE A 365 14.98 17.34 -10.94
C ILE A 365 16.30 16.82 -11.53
N LYS A 366 17.16 16.21 -10.71
CA LYS A 366 18.42 15.62 -11.17
C LYS A 366 18.22 14.51 -12.19
N ILE A 367 17.21 13.64 -12.00
CA ILE A 367 16.92 12.51 -12.90
C ILE A 367 16.16 12.99 -14.15
N GLN A 368 15.30 13.98 -14.01
CA GLN A 368 14.48 14.54 -15.09
C GLN A 368 14.58 16.07 -15.12
N PRO A 369 15.73 16.65 -15.59
CA PRO A 369 15.96 18.12 -15.51
C PRO A 369 14.92 18.95 -16.25
N ASP A 370 14.36 18.44 -17.33
CA ASP A 370 13.33 19.15 -18.09
C ASP A 370 12.02 19.39 -17.32
N ILE A 371 11.80 18.70 -16.19
CA ILE A 371 10.56 18.81 -15.43
C ILE A 371 10.44 20.19 -14.75
N GLU A 372 11.56 20.74 -14.27
CA GLU A 372 11.61 21.96 -13.45
C GLU A 372 10.90 23.16 -14.11
N LYS A 373 11.16 23.39 -15.38
CA LYS A 373 10.58 24.51 -16.16
C LYS A 373 9.08 24.34 -16.44
N HIS A 374 8.50 23.20 -16.13
CA HIS A 374 7.11 22.87 -16.39
C HIS A 374 6.27 22.70 -15.12
N ILE A 375 6.88 22.85 -13.93
CA ILE A 375 6.18 22.74 -12.66
C ILE A 375 5.30 24.00 -12.45
N GLU A 376 4.00 23.81 -12.26
CA GLU A 376 3.04 24.85 -11.86
C GLU A 376 2.54 24.66 -10.42
N MET A 377 2.50 23.41 -9.94
CA MET A 377 2.06 23.06 -8.59
C MET A 377 3.03 22.08 -7.98
N ILE A 378 3.40 22.30 -6.72
CA ILE A 378 4.11 21.34 -5.87
C ILE A 378 3.29 21.16 -4.61
N HIS A 379 2.92 19.91 -4.33
CA HIS A 379 2.24 19.58 -3.09
C HIS A 379 2.91 18.40 -2.40
N TYR A 380 3.19 18.55 -1.11
CA TYR A 380 3.82 17.54 -0.28
C TYR A 380 2.79 16.86 0.61
N GLN A 381 2.78 15.53 0.60
CA GLN A 381 2.01 14.72 1.53
C GLN A 381 2.99 13.92 2.39
N ASP A 382 3.02 14.20 3.68
CA ASP A 382 3.72 13.38 4.65
C ASP A 382 2.72 12.39 5.24
N LEU A 383 2.84 11.13 4.88
CA LEU A 383 2.04 10.04 5.43
C LEU A 383 2.83 9.37 6.58
N ILE A 384 2.48 9.72 7.81
CA ILE A 384 3.23 9.37 9.02
C ILE A 384 2.27 8.81 10.07
N PRO A 385 2.21 7.51 10.25
CA PRO A 385 2.76 6.47 9.38
C PRO A 385 1.82 6.14 8.21
N GLU A 386 2.38 5.61 7.12
CA GLU A 386 1.60 5.12 5.98
C GLU A 386 1.13 3.68 6.19
N LYS A 387 2.02 2.81 6.64
CA LYS A 387 1.80 1.38 6.82
C LYS A 387 2.57 0.82 8.01
N ALA A 388 2.25 -0.40 8.42
CA ALA A 388 3.04 -1.17 9.38
C ALA A 388 3.85 -2.25 8.65
N ALA A 389 5.07 -2.48 9.10
CA ALA A 389 5.99 -3.49 8.59
C ALA A 389 6.45 -4.45 9.70
#